data_2c3d83c365502397f3535f249598a7b6
#
_entry.id   2c3d83c365502397f3535f249598a7b6
#
_cell.length_a   1.000
_cell.length_b   1.000
_cell.length_c   1.000
_cell.angle_alpha   90.00
_cell.angle_beta   90.00
_cell.angle_gamma   90.00
#
_symmetry.space_group_name_H-M   'P 1'
#
loop_
_entity.id
_entity.type
_entity.pdbx_description
1 polymer ?
#
loop_
_entity_poly.entity_id
_entity_poly.type
_entity_poly.pdbx_seq_one_letter_code
_entity_poly.pdbx_strand_id
1 'polypeptide(L)'
;MIEGMQRILPFVAGVVLTVLVGVILWLALLRSGARLDLSRPAVVQNIQRLQRLETVVYSVEKIVTGTQDSAYFPRALAGDRILLIVYGEVTAGIDLGKLDTSSIAVRDRSISLQVPPAEIFSTRIDNAKTQVYSRETGLFVRPDPNLETIARRAAEQQVHQAAVDSGILKTAADNGRMTLQKLLEGLGFESVVIR
;
A
#
# COMPACT_ATOMS: atom_id res chain seq x y z
N MET A 1 68.38 -42.75 -11.34
CA MET A 1 67.28 -42.34 -10.43
C MET A 1 66.94 -40.84 -10.60
N ILE A 2 67.49 -40.09 -11.52
CA ILE A 2 67.27 -38.63 -11.71
C ILE A 2 66.29 -38.31 -12.84
N GLU A 3 66.12 -39.19 -13.85
CA GLU A 3 65.31 -38.95 -15.04
C GLU A 3 63.80 -39.00 -14.79
N GLY A 4 63.35 -39.78 -13.77
CA GLY A 4 61.90 -39.83 -13.40
C GLY A 4 61.38 -38.56 -12.74
N MET A 5 62.22 -37.79 -12.05
CA MET A 5 61.87 -36.58 -11.32
C MET A 5 61.65 -35.37 -12.23
N GLN A 6 62.33 -35.32 -13.41
CA GLN A 6 62.18 -34.25 -14.39
C GLN A 6 60.84 -34.30 -15.16
N ARG A 7 60.24 -35.48 -15.28
CA ARG A 7 58.88 -35.63 -15.92
C ARG A 7 57.69 -35.36 -15.01
N ILE A 8 57.90 -35.52 -13.69
CA ILE A 8 56.85 -35.30 -12.70
C ILE A 8 56.68 -33.80 -12.38
N LEU A 9 57.75 -33.02 -12.47
CA LEU A 9 57.75 -31.58 -12.16
C LEU A 9 56.76 -30.77 -13.00
N PRO A 10 56.67 -30.91 -14.34
CA PRO A 10 55.69 -30.17 -15.15
C PRO A 10 54.27 -30.63 -14.93
N PHE A 11 54.05 -31.91 -14.57
CA PHE A 11 52.71 -32.42 -14.25
C PHE A 11 52.18 -31.85 -12.91
N VAL A 12 53.01 -31.81 -11.88
CA VAL A 12 52.68 -31.20 -10.59
C VAL A 12 52.45 -29.69 -10.74
N ALA A 13 53.29 -29.01 -11.53
CA ALA A 13 53.11 -27.58 -11.82
C ALA A 13 51.77 -27.29 -12.54
N GLY A 14 51.35 -28.15 -13.48
CA GLY A 14 50.08 -28.05 -14.17
C GLY A 14 48.85 -28.21 -13.21
N VAL A 15 48.91 -29.20 -12.32
CA VAL A 15 47.87 -29.43 -11.32
C VAL A 15 47.76 -28.25 -10.34
N VAL A 16 48.90 -27.74 -9.88
CA VAL A 16 48.88 -26.57 -8.96
C VAL A 16 48.32 -25.35 -9.66
N LEU A 17 48.64 -25.10 -10.94
CA LEU A 17 48.10 -23.97 -11.70
C LEU A 17 46.62 -24.08 -11.91
N THR A 18 46.09 -25.27 -12.23
CA THR A 18 44.61 -25.46 -12.39
C THR A 18 43.84 -25.26 -11.08
N VAL A 19 44.39 -25.74 -9.96
CA VAL A 19 43.79 -25.50 -8.66
C VAL A 19 43.79 -24.01 -8.29
N LEU A 20 44.88 -23.32 -8.54
CA LEU A 20 45.02 -21.87 -8.30
C LEU A 20 44.03 -21.06 -9.13
N VAL A 21 43.91 -21.38 -10.42
CA VAL A 21 42.90 -20.75 -11.31
C VAL A 21 41.46 -21.06 -10.82
N GLY A 22 41.19 -22.28 -10.44
CA GLY A 22 39.89 -22.68 -9.87
C GLY A 22 39.54 -21.90 -8.59
N VAL A 23 40.48 -21.74 -7.68
CA VAL A 23 40.33 -20.95 -6.45
C VAL A 23 40.11 -19.46 -6.76
N ILE A 24 40.88 -18.89 -7.71
CA ILE A 24 40.70 -17.49 -8.12
C ILE A 24 39.33 -17.26 -8.75
N LEU A 25 38.87 -18.17 -9.63
CA LEU A 25 37.53 -18.11 -10.22
C LEU A 25 36.43 -18.25 -9.18
N TRP A 26 36.59 -19.16 -8.24
CA TRP A 26 35.65 -19.36 -7.14
C TRP A 26 35.57 -18.12 -6.23
N LEU A 27 36.71 -17.53 -5.87
CA LEU A 27 36.77 -16.27 -5.11
C LEU A 27 36.22 -15.08 -5.90
N ALA A 28 36.39 -15.03 -7.22
CA ALA A 28 35.81 -14.02 -8.09
C ALA A 28 34.29 -14.16 -8.15
N LEU A 29 33.76 -15.39 -8.25
CA LEU A 29 32.31 -15.66 -8.21
C LEU A 29 31.69 -15.31 -6.85
N LEU A 30 32.39 -15.58 -5.73
CA LEU A 30 31.95 -15.18 -4.40
C LEU A 30 31.95 -13.64 -4.22
N ARG A 31 32.84 -12.92 -4.90
CA ARG A 31 32.87 -11.45 -4.88
C ARG A 31 31.88 -10.80 -5.84
N SER A 32 31.30 -11.54 -6.78
CA SER A 32 30.26 -11.08 -7.71
C SER A 32 28.87 -11.07 -7.07
N GLY A 33 28.77 -11.04 -5.74
CA GLY A 33 27.52 -10.77 -5.05
C GLY A 33 26.91 -9.48 -5.62
N ALA A 34 25.65 -9.55 -6.06
CA ALA A 34 24.90 -8.45 -6.62
C ALA A 34 25.04 -7.22 -5.70
N ARG A 35 25.86 -6.25 -6.13
CA ARG A 35 25.95 -4.96 -5.44
C ARG A 35 24.66 -4.25 -5.74
N LEU A 36 23.76 -4.18 -4.76
CA LEU A 36 22.60 -3.30 -4.83
C LEU A 36 23.12 -1.88 -5.05
N ASP A 37 22.75 -1.28 -6.18
CA ASP A 37 23.04 0.12 -6.45
C ASP A 37 22.18 0.96 -5.51
N LEU A 38 22.79 1.43 -4.42
CA LEU A 38 22.15 2.29 -3.41
C LEU A 38 22.26 3.78 -3.79
N SER A 39 22.53 4.09 -5.07
CA SER A 39 22.52 5.48 -5.54
C SER A 39 21.11 6.08 -5.40
N ARG A 40 21.04 7.40 -5.15
CA ARG A 40 19.74 8.10 -5.00
C ARG A 40 18.75 7.79 -6.12
N PRO A 41 19.12 7.84 -7.41
CA PRO A 41 18.16 7.57 -8.49
C PRO A 41 17.61 6.15 -8.46
N ALA A 42 18.46 5.14 -8.17
CA ALA A 42 18.02 3.75 -8.12
C ALA A 42 17.06 3.49 -6.96
N VAL A 43 17.32 4.06 -5.79
CA VAL A 43 16.44 3.96 -4.62
C VAL A 43 15.09 4.64 -4.89
N VAL A 44 15.10 5.86 -5.45
CA VAL A 44 13.87 6.59 -5.82
C VAL A 44 13.03 5.77 -6.78
N GLN A 45 13.62 5.28 -7.87
CA GLN A 45 12.90 4.49 -8.87
C GLN A 45 12.30 3.20 -8.29
N ASN A 46 13.02 2.53 -7.40
CA ASN A 46 12.51 1.31 -6.77
C ASN A 46 11.34 1.60 -5.84
N ILE A 47 11.39 2.68 -5.06
CA ILE A 47 10.29 3.10 -4.18
C ILE A 47 9.10 3.56 -5.03
N GLN A 48 9.32 4.39 -6.05
CA GLN A 48 8.26 4.87 -6.94
C GLN A 48 7.54 3.74 -7.70
N ARG A 49 8.24 2.62 -8.01
CA ARG A 49 7.61 1.44 -8.63
C ARG A 49 6.53 0.80 -7.77
N LEU A 50 6.58 0.99 -6.46
CA LEU A 50 5.52 0.54 -5.56
C LEU A 50 4.23 1.35 -5.74
N GLN A 51 4.29 2.52 -6.39
CA GLN A 51 3.16 3.41 -6.63
C GLN A 51 2.36 3.71 -5.35
N ARG A 52 1.22 3.06 -5.17
CA ARG A 52 0.37 3.21 -3.99
C ARG A 52 0.72 2.18 -2.93
N LEU A 53 1.16 2.65 -1.78
CA LEU A 53 1.38 1.83 -0.60
C LEU A 53 0.10 1.86 0.26
N GLU A 54 -0.80 0.93 0.00
CA GLU A 54 -2.01 0.74 0.82
C GLU A 54 -1.60 0.18 2.18
N THR A 55 -1.92 0.87 3.25
CA THR A 55 -1.42 0.53 4.59
C THR A 55 -2.51 0.29 5.62
N VAL A 56 -3.75 0.67 5.30
CA VAL A 56 -4.91 0.44 6.15
C VAL A 56 -6.18 0.30 5.33
N VAL A 57 -7.03 -0.63 5.75
CA VAL A 57 -8.42 -0.75 5.30
C VAL A 57 -9.31 -0.59 6.52
N TYR A 58 -10.23 0.36 6.45
CA TYR A 58 -11.24 0.60 7.47
C TYR A 58 -12.57 0.04 6.97
N SER A 59 -13.09 -0.96 7.69
CA SER A 59 -14.41 -1.55 7.39
C SER A 59 -15.40 -1.09 8.43
N VAL A 60 -16.58 -0.65 8.00
CA VAL A 60 -17.63 -0.16 8.87
C VAL A 60 -18.99 -0.62 8.41
N GLU A 61 -19.83 -0.99 9.39
CA GLU A 61 -21.25 -1.19 9.21
C GLU A 61 -22.00 0.03 9.72
N LYS A 62 -22.94 0.55 8.93
CA LYS A 62 -23.70 1.75 9.27
C LYS A 62 -25.16 1.65 8.84
N ILE A 63 -26.06 2.18 9.67
CA ILE A 63 -27.46 2.35 9.30
C ILE A 63 -27.61 3.75 8.72
N VAL A 64 -28.11 3.81 7.50
CA VAL A 64 -28.33 5.06 6.77
C VAL A 64 -29.80 5.19 6.42
N THR A 65 -30.35 6.38 6.67
CA THR A 65 -31.74 6.70 6.35
C THR A 65 -31.75 7.61 5.13
N GLY A 66 -32.47 7.20 4.08
CA GLY A 66 -32.90 8.09 2.99
C GLY A 66 -34.32 8.54 3.23
N THR A 67 -34.59 9.82 3.10
CA THR A 67 -35.95 10.38 3.25
C THR A 67 -36.27 11.30 2.09
N GLN A 68 -37.50 11.22 1.61
CA GLN A 68 -38.11 12.18 0.72
C GLN A 68 -39.40 12.69 1.36
N ASP A 69 -39.37 13.92 1.86
CA ASP A 69 -40.47 14.53 2.57
C ASP A 69 -41.22 15.51 1.66
N SER A 70 -42.54 15.60 1.83
CA SER A 70 -43.38 16.67 1.23
C SER A 70 -43.33 17.90 2.10
N ALA A 71 -43.18 19.09 1.48
CA ALA A 71 -43.24 20.37 2.21
C ALA A 71 -44.63 20.71 2.77
N TYR A 72 -45.69 20.08 2.24
CA TYR A 72 -47.07 20.49 2.49
C TYR A 72 -47.87 19.46 3.31
N PHE A 73 -47.40 18.21 3.42
CA PHE A 73 -48.16 17.14 4.06
C PHE A 73 -47.35 16.41 5.14
N PRO A 74 -47.98 15.91 6.18
CA PRO A 74 -47.31 15.04 7.16
C PRO A 74 -46.68 13.82 6.49
N ARG A 75 -45.55 13.36 7.01
CA ARG A 75 -44.77 12.20 6.48
C ARG A 75 -45.64 10.95 6.29
N ALA A 76 -46.54 10.67 7.23
CA ALA A 76 -47.44 9.51 7.16
C ALA A 76 -48.32 9.51 5.90
N LEU A 77 -48.58 10.67 5.31
CA LEU A 77 -49.46 10.83 4.15
C LEU A 77 -48.63 10.94 2.84
N ALA A 78 -47.50 11.66 2.88
CA ALA A 78 -46.77 12.03 1.66
C ALA A 78 -45.24 11.99 1.81
N GLY A 79 -44.69 11.09 2.63
CA GLY A 79 -43.29 10.84 2.78
C GLY A 79 -42.86 9.47 2.20
N ASP A 80 -41.64 9.34 1.78
CA ASP A 80 -41.00 8.07 1.46
C ASP A 80 -39.68 7.97 2.24
N ARG A 81 -39.50 6.89 2.98
CA ARG A 81 -38.33 6.65 3.84
C ARG A 81 -37.78 5.27 3.61
N ILE A 82 -36.47 5.20 3.46
CA ILE A 82 -35.74 3.94 3.35
C ILE A 82 -34.64 3.86 4.43
N LEU A 83 -34.53 2.71 5.06
CA LEU A 83 -33.46 2.36 5.98
C LEU A 83 -32.55 1.34 5.29
N LEU A 84 -31.26 1.64 5.19
CA LEU A 84 -30.23 0.77 4.65
C LEU A 84 -29.27 0.34 5.75
N ILE A 85 -28.96 -0.95 5.81
CA ILE A 85 -27.78 -1.45 6.52
C ILE A 85 -26.67 -1.50 5.48
N VAL A 86 -25.64 -0.70 5.68
CA VAL A 86 -24.56 -0.48 4.72
C VAL A 86 -23.24 -0.99 5.27
N TYR A 87 -22.57 -1.83 4.49
CA TYR A 87 -21.20 -2.25 4.72
C TYR A 87 -20.28 -1.46 3.81
N GLY A 88 -19.38 -0.68 4.38
CA GLY A 88 -18.45 0.15 3.65
C GLY A 88 -17.00 -0.17 3.98
N GLU A 89 -16.13 0.04 2.99
CA GLU A 89 -14.69 -0.09 3.12
C GLU A 89 -14.00 1.16 2.59
N VAL A 90 -13.04 1.67 3.38
CA VAL A 90 -12.20 2.79 3.03
C VAL A 90 -10.75 2.34 3.07
N THR A 91 -10.05 2.46 1.94
CA THR A 91 -8.63 2.15 1.83
C THR A 91 -7.82 3.44 1.83
N ALA A 92 -6.81 3.51 2.69
CA ALA A 92 -5.89 4.63 2.76
C ALA A 92 -4.43 4.17 2.78
N GLY A 93 -3.52 5.07 2.39
CA GLY A 93 -2.10 4.78 2.32
C GLY A 93 -1.30 5.97 1.85
N ILE A 94 -0.09 5.72 1.36
CA ILE A 94 0.84 6.73 0.86
C ILE A 94 1.05 6.52 -0.64
N ASP A 95 0.87 7.58 -1.43
CA ASP A 95 1.18 7.56 -2.87
C ASP A 95 2.68 7.81 -3.08
N LEU A 96 3.44 6.74 -3.22
CA LEU A 96 4.88 6.79 -3.44
C LEU A 96 5.25 7.27 -4.86
N GLY A 97 4.29 7.29 -5.79
CA GLY A 97 4.49 7.88 -7.11
C GLY A 97 4.71 9.40 -7.06
N LYS A 98 4.25 10.04 -5.97
CA LYS A 98 4.45 11.49 -5.71
C LYS A 98 5.81 11.83 -5.09
N LEU A 99 6.66 10.82 -4.79
CA LEU A 99 8.01 11.07 -4.29
C LEU A 99 8.86 11.75 -5.36
N ASP A 100 9.60 12.77 -4.93
CA ASP A 100 10.59 13.44 -5.76
C ASP A 100 12.00 13.04 -5.32
N THR A 101 12.96 13.19 -6.23
CA THR A 101 14.39 12.93 -5.98
C THR A 101 14.93 13.82 -4.84
N SER A 102 14.39 15.02 -4.68
CA SER A 102 14.71 15.96 -3.60
C SER A 102 14.25 15.47 -2.22
N SER A 103 13.22 14.60 -2.16
CA SER A 103 12.67 14.05 -0.93
C SER A 103 13.55 12.94 -0.31
N ILE A 104 14.62 12.53 -0.99
CA ILE A 104 15.48 11.44 -0.59
C ILE A 104 16.93 11.93 -0.46
N ALA A 105 17.53 11.71 0.71
CA ALA A 105 18.95 11.94 0.95
C ALA A 105 19.62 10.62 1.37
N VAL A 106 20.56 10.16 0.56
CA VAL A 106 21.37 8.96 0.84
C VAL A 106 22.80 9.41 1.14
N ARG A 107 23.39 8.91 2.23
CA ARG A 107 24.79 9.09 2.61
C ARG A 107 25.31 7.76 3.15
N ASP A 108 26.22 7.15 2.43
CA ASP A 108 26.77 5.83 2.77
C ASP A 108 25.63 4.80 3.02
N ARG A 109 25.46 4.32 4.23
CA ARG A 109 24.41 3.38 4.66
C ARG A 109 23.29 4.06 5.42
N SER A 110 23.16 5.36 5.31
CA SER A 110 22.10 6.14 5.94
C SER A 110 21.18 6.73 4.89
N ILE A 111 19.87 6.66 5.12
CA ILE A 111 18.85 7.24 4.26
C ILE A 111 17.90 8.11 5.06
N SER A 112 17.60 9.30 4.53
CA SER A 112 16.53 10.16 5.01
C SER A 112 15.50 10.31 3.90
N LEU A 113 14.25 9.98 4.19
CA LEU A 113 13.13 9.98 3.26
C LEU A 113 12.01 10.88 3.80
N GLN A 114 11.60 11.85 2.98
CA GLN A 114 10.39 12.65 3.25
C GLN A 114 9.25 12.05 2.43
N VAL A 115 8.28 11.41 3.12
CA VAL A 115 7.14 10.77 2.46
C VAL A 115 6.00 11.76 2.23
N PRO A 116 5.22 11.59 1.15
CA PRO A 116 3.99 12.34 0.94
C PRO A 116 2.99 12.08 2.09
N PRO A 117 2.03 13.00 2.32
CA PRO A 117 0.96 12.76 3.28
C PRO A 117 0.13 11.55 2.86
N ALA A 118 -0.40 10.83 3.86
CA ALA A 118 -1.34 9.74 3.60
C ALA A 118 -2.65 10.30 3.03
N GLU A 119 -3.25 9.55 2.11
CA GLU A 119 -4.50 9.90 1.46
C GLU A 119 -5.45 8.70 1.35
N ILE A 120 -6.73 8.99 1.18
CA ILE A 120 -7.73 7.95 0.91
C ILE A 120 -7.68 7.62 -0.57
N PHE A 121 -7.46 6.34 -0.88
CA PHE A 121 -7.41 5.85 -2.27
C PHE A 121 -8.76 5.44 -2.79
N SER A 122 -9.60 4.88 -1.94
CA SER A 122 -10.95 4.47 -2.33
C SER A 122 -11.90 4.42 -1.14
N THR A 123 -13.15 4.76 -1.40
CA THR A 123 -14.28 4.49 -0.53
C THR A 123 -15.27 3.66 -1.34
N ARG A 124 -15.70 2.52 -0.82
CA ARG A 124 -16.62 1.61 -1.49
C ARG A 124 -17.68 1.09 -0.55
N ILE A 125 -18.87 0.88 -1.09
CA ILE A 125 -19.95 0.15 -0.42
C ILE A 125 -19.96 -1.26 -0.97
N ASP A 126 -19.98 -2.25 -0.09
CA ASP A 126 -20.17 -3.64 -0.46
C ASP A 126 -21.67 -3.86 -0.78
N ASN A 127 -21.98 -3.86 -2.06
CA ASN A 127 -23.36 -4.02 -2.53
C ASN A 127 -23.93 -5.42 -2.25
N ALA A 128 -23.08 -6.44 -2.06
CA ALA A 128 -23.54 -7.78 -1.75
C ALA A 128 -24.00 -7.92 -0.30
N LYS A 129 -23.40 -7.14 0.61
CA LYS A 129 -23.76 -7.13 2.03
C LYS A 129 -24.75 -6.02 2.39
N THR A 130 -24.82 -4.95 1.58
CA THR A 130 -25.71 -3.82 1.80
C THR A 130 -27.15 -4.18 1.43
N GLN A 131 -28.06 -4.01 2.37
CA GLN A 131 -29.47 -4.38 2.19
C GLN A 131 -30.44 -3.31 2.66
N VAL A 132 -31.60 -3.28 2.04
CA VAL A 132 -32.73 -2.49 2.51
C VAL A 132 -33.32 -3.19 3.74
N TYR A 133 -33.23 -2.56 4.89
CA TYR A 133 -33.83 -3.07 6.14
C TYR A 133 -35.31 -2.80 6.23
N SER A 134 -35.72 -1.58 5.90
CA SER A 134 -37.16 -1.21 5.85
C SER A 134 -37.39 -0.07 4.85
N ARG A 135 -38.59 -0.04 4.32
CA ARG A 135 -39.11 1.10 3.54
C ARG A 135 -40.53 1.43 3.99
N GLU A 136 -40.76 2.69 4.27
CA GLU A 136 -42.06 3.22 4.68
C GLU A 136 -42.46 4.31 3.67
N THR A 137 -43.56 4.04 2.95
CA THR A 137 -44.11 4.98 1.96
C THR A 137 -45.47 5.47 2.42
N GLY A 138 -45.69 6.77 2.35
CA GLY A 138 -46.97 7.40 2.73
C GLY A 138 -48.11 6.98 1.83
N LEU A 139 -49.35 7.09 2.35
CA LEU A 139 -50.55 6.60 1.71
C LEU A 139 -50.85 7.23 0.34
N PHE A 140 -50.43 8.48 0.11
CA PHE A 140 -50.70 9.24 -1.11
C PHE A 140 -49.51 9.44 -2.03
N VAL A 141 -48.38 8.73 -1.78
CA VAL A 141 -47.13 8.84 -2.56
C VAL A 141 -46.81 7.51 -3.16
N ARG A 142 -46.26 7.51 -4.37
CA ARG A 142 -45.62 6.32 -4.96
C ARG A 142 -44.20 6.21 -4.46
N PRO A 143 -43.67 5.00 -4.18
CA PRO A 143 -42.28 4.81 -3.85
C PRO A 143 -41.38 5.44 -4.91
N ASP A 144 -40.43 6.30 -4.50
CA ASP A 144 -39.44 6.87 -5.44
C ASP A 144 -38.40 5.81 -5.79
N PRO A 145 -38.27 5.41 -7.06
CA PRO A 145 -37.29 4.42 -7.48
C PRO A 145 -35.83 4.92 -7.28
N ASN A 146 -35.62 6.22 -7.17
CA ASN A 146 -34.29 6.81 -7.02
C ASN A 146 -33.84 6.94 -5.55
N LEU A 147 -34.76 6.79 -4.59
CA LEU A 147 -34.47 7.03 -3.17
C LEU A 147 -33.38 6.10 -2.64
N GLU A 148 -33.35 4.85 -3.08
CA GLU A 148 -32.28 3.91 -2.71
C GLU A 148 -30.92 4.35 -3.26
N THR A 149 -30.86 4.81 -4.51
CA THR A 149 -29.62 5.31 -5.12
C THR A 149 -29.10 6.54 -4.39
N ILE A 150 -30.00 7.45 -4.01
CA ILE A 150 -29.67 8.66 -3.23
C ILE A 150 -29.15 8.25 -1.85
N ALA A 151 -29.82 7.31 -1.18
CA ALA A 151 -29.41 6.83 0.13
C ALA A 151 -28.05 6.11 0.09
N ARG A 152 -27.76 5.32 -0.95
CA ARG A 152 -26.45 4.68 -1.14
C ARG A 152 -25.32 5.71 -1.35
N ARG A 153 -25.53 6.76 -2.12
CA ARG A 153 -24.55 7.85 -2.27
C ARG A 153 -24.31 8.59 -0.95
N ALA A 154 -25.39 8.88 -0.21
CA ALA A 154 -25.25 9.48 1.11
C ALA A 154 -24.51 8.57 2.09
N ALA A 155 -24.74 7.26 2.00
CA ALA A 155 -24.02 6.25 2.77
C ALA A 155 -22.53 6.23 2.47
N GLU A 156 -22.14 6.29 1.21
CA GLU A 156 -20.72 6.35 0.80
C GLU A 156 -20.00 7.57 1.39
N GLN A 157 -20.66 8.74 1.36
CA GLN A 157 -20.13 9.95 2.00
C GLN A 157 -20.01 9.80 3.52
N GLN A 158 -21.00 9.19 4.16
CA GLN A 158 -20.98 8.96 5.62
C GLN A 158 -19.92 7.93 6.03
N VAL A 159 -19.67 6.90 5.21
CA VAL A 159 -18.61 5.92 5.41
C VAL A 159 -17.23 6.59 5.28
N HIS A 160 -17.06 7.42 4.24
CA HIS A 160 -15.84 8.21 4.05
C HIS A 160 -15.56 9.10 5.27
N GLN A 161 -16.55 9.88 5.69
CA GLN A 161 -16.40 10.78 6.83
C GLN A 161 -16.10 10.03 8.13
N ALA A 162 -16.78 8.90 8.38
CA ALA A 162 -16.52 8.07 9.54
C ALA A 162 -15.08 7.55 9.59
N ALA A 163 -14.51 7.17 8.44
CA ALA A 163 -13.12 6.76 8.36
C ALA A 163 -12.15 7.92 8.66
N VAL A 164 -12.42 9.11 8.14
CA VAL A 164 -11.63 10.31 8.44
C VAL A 164 -11.68 10.64 9.93
N ASP A 165 -12.87 10.66 10.51
CA ASP A 165 -13.11 10.97 11.93
C ASP A 165 -12.46 9.92 12.87
N SER A 166 -12.34 8.67 12.41
CA SER A 166 -11.63 7.60 13.13
C SER A 166 -10.11 7.73 13.07
N GLY A 167 -9.57 8.69 12.31
CA GLY A 167 -8.14 8.92 12.17
C GLY A 167 -7.43 7.97 11.21
N ILE A 168 -8.13 7.45 10.19
CA ILE A 168 -7.57 6.52 9.20
C ILE A 168 -6.28 7.07 8.55
N LEU A 169 -6.22 8.38 8.26
CA LEU A 169 -5.05 9.00 7.62
C LEU A 169 -3.82 8.97 8.53
N LYS A 170 -4.00 9.20 9.84
CA LYS A 170 -2.91 9.08 10.80
C LYS A 170 -2.40 7.65 10.87
N THR A 171 -3.31 6.69 11.00
CA THR A 171 -2.97 5.26 11.02
C THR A 171 -2.26 4.84 9.73
N ALA A 172 -2.74 5.31 8.57
CA ALA A 172 -2.11 5.05 7.28
C ALA A 172 -0.69 5.60 7.20
N ALA A 173 -0.47 6.82 7.67
CA ALA A 173 0.86 7.44 7.70
C ALA A 173 1.83 6.67 8.62
N ASP A 174 1.39 6.29 9.82
CA ASP A 174 2.22 5.58 10.80
C ASP A 174 2.58 4.18 10.28
N ASN A 175 1.62 3.44 9.74
CA ASN A 175 1.85 2.13 9.12
C ASN A 175 2.76 2.22 7.89
N GLY A 176 2.57 3.25 7.07
CA GLY A 176 3.39 3.49 5.88
C GLY A 176 4.85 3.76 6.23
N ARG A 177 5.10 4.61 7.24
CA ARG A 177 6.45 4.86 7.75
C ARG A 177 7.11 3.58 8.26
N MET A 178 6.39 2.80 9.06
CA MET A 178 6.91 1.53 9.60
C MET A 178 7.23 0.53 8.49
N THR A 179 6.39 0.42 7.49
CA THR A 179 6.59 -0.47 6.34
C THR A 179 7.81 -0.05 5.52
N LEU A 180 7.92 1.25 5.21
CA LEU A 180 9.06 1.79 4.47
C LEU A 180 10.36 1.65 5.26
N GLN A 181 10.33 1.86 6.58
CA GLN A 181 11.50 1.66 7.42
C GLN A 181 12.02 0.24 7.34
N LYS A 182 11.15 -0.77 7.54
CA LYS A 182 11.52 -2.18 7.45
C LYS A 182 12.03 -2.56 6.06
N LEU A 183 11.41 -2.01 5.01
CA LEU A 183 11.84 -2.23 3.63
C LEU A 183 13.26 -1.70 3.40
N LEU A 184 13.55 -0.48 3.84
CA LEU A 184 14.85 0.16 3.66
C LEU A 184 15.94 -0.52 4.51
N GLU A 185 15.63 -0.92 5.75
CA GLU A 185 16.52 -1.74 6.57
C GLU A 185 16.84 -3.09 5.89
N GLY A 186 15.84 -3.73 5.28
CA GLY A 186 15.99 -4.96 4.50
C GLY A 186 16.85 -4.79 3.24
N LEU A 187 16.92 -3.57 2.67
CA LEU A 187 17.81 -3.22 1.57
C LEU A 187 19.26 -2.93 2.02
N GLY A 188 19.56 -2.98 3.31
CA GLY A 188 20.91 -2.85 3.86
C GLY A 188 21.28 -1.46 4.35
N PHE A 189 20.31 -0.55 4.52
CA PHE A 189 20.55 0.71 5.23
C PHE A 189 20.61 0.46 6.74
N GLU A 190 21.61 1.02 7.39
CA GLU A 190 21.82 0.88 8.84
C GLU A 190 21.10 1.98 9.63
N SER A 191 20.89 3.13 9.00
CA SER A 191 20.18 4.26 9.60
C SER A 191 19.10 4.75 8.63
N VAL A 192 17.84 4.66 9.05
CA VAL A 192 16.67 5.05 8.27
C VAL A 192 15.90 6.11 9.03
N VAL A 193 15.74 7.30 8.43
CA VAL A 193 14.95 8.41 8.98
C VAL A 193 13.81 8.71 8.01
N ILE A 194 12.56 8.51 8.45
CA ILE A 194 11.37 8.81 7.65
C ILE A 194 10.60 9.97 8.30
N ARG A 195 10.35 11.01 7.51
CA ARG A 195 9.68 12.25 7.93
C ARG A 195 8.39 12.47 7.16
#